data_7d4c463245b79e9aa39a067d6cbe78af
#
_entry.id   7d4c463245b79e9aa39a067d6cbe78af
#
_cell.length_a   1.000
_cell.length_b   1.000
_cell.length_c   1.000
_cell.angle_alpha   90.00
_cell.angle_beta   90.00
_cell.angle_gamma   90.00
#
_symmetry.space_group_name_H-M   'P 1'
#
loop_
_entity.id
_entity.type
_entity.pdbx_description
1 polymer ?
#
loop_
_entity_poly.entity_id
_entity_poly.type
_entity_poly.pdbx_seq_one_letter_code
_entity_poly.pdbx_strand_id
1 'polypeptide(L)'
;TGWTYRTLLPAADWLQKAALELSESPAKSTDTLPYFSSPVIHDKQLNHQLVKLHRMLEPSPSPLERESCFVWHMANLVQGYACDRPTAKSIGQEPHAVRQVHEYLNAHYSDNISLNELATMVNLKPLRLLRAFRKQVGLPPHAYLNHVRVRQAKRRLFEGHSIIDAALETGFSDQSHLHRHFKKLLGVTPGQYARGCKQQR
;
A
#
# COMPACT_ATOMS: atom_id res chain seq x y z
N THR A 1 -9.05 34.64 5.04
CA THR A 1 -8.35 33.72 4.11
C THR A 1 -7.21 33.05 4.88
N GLY A 2 -7.48 31.88 5.46
CA GLY A 2 -6.49 31.11 6.22
C GLY A 2 -5.64 30.22 5.29
N TRP A 3 -4.39 29.98 5.68
CA TRP A 3 -3.50 29.01 5.04
C TRP A 3 -3.74 27.66 5.66
N THR A 4 -3.88 26.59 4.85
CA THR A 4 -3.93 25.23 5.29
C THR A 4 -2.68 24.51 4.77
N TYR A 5 -1.89 23.91 5.67
CA TYR A 5 -0.74 23.10 5.31
C TYR A 5 -0.80 21.72 5.96
N ARG A 6 -0.11 20.76 5.38
CA ARG A 6 0.08 19.42 5.93
C ARG A 6 1.56 19.12 5.99
N THR A 7 2.00 18.53 7.08
CA THR A 7 3.40 18.20 7.31
C THR A 7 3.58 16.69 7.34
N LEU A 8 4.52 16.18 6.55
CA LEU A 8 5.07 14.85 6.64
C LEU A 8 6.53 15.00 7.06
N LEU A 9 6.90 14.37 8.16
CA LEU A 9 8.27 14.37 8.70
C LEU A 9 8.82 12.93 8.65
N PRO A 10 9.21 12.43 7.47
CA PRO A 10 9.85 11.14 7.37
C PRO A 10 11.20 11.18 8.10
N ALA A 11 11.51 10.15 8.86
CA ALA A 11 12.86 10.01 9.38
C ALA A 11 13.85 9.91 8.20
N ALA A 12 15.04 10.46 8.37
CA ALA A 12 16.06 10.57 7.30
C ALA A 12 16.40 9.20 6.68
N ASP A 13 16.41 8.15 7.49
CA ASP A 13 16.68 6.78 7.06
C ASP A 13 15.68 6.24 6.02
N TRP A 14 14.44 6.73 5.97
CA TRP A 14 13.47 6.31 4.95
C TRP A 14 13.82 6.80 3.55
N LEU A 15 14.30 8.03 3.42
CA LEU A 15 14.76 8.55 2.13
C LEU A 15 16.05 7.85 1.68
N GLN A 16 16.96 7.60 2.63
CA GLN A 16 18.18 6.82 2.38
C GLN A 16 17.86 5.40 1.94
N LYS A 17 16.98 4.68 2.66
CA LYS A 17 16.52 3.34 2.27
C LYS A 17 15.88 3.34 0.88
N ALA A 18 15.04 4.32 0.57
CA ALA A 18 14.43 4.44 -0.75
C ALA A 18 15.50 4.64 -1.86
N ALA A 19 16.51 5.47 -1.62
CA ALA A 19 17.62 5.67 -2.55
C ALA A 19 18.44 4.40 -2.75
N LEU A 20 18.76 3.69 -1.67
CA LEU A 20 19.50 2.42 -1.70
C LEU A 20 18.74 1.30 -2.44
N GLU A 21 17.43 1.25 -2.29
CA GLU A 21 16.61 0.26 -3.00
C GLU A 21 16.44 0.58 -4.50
N LEU A 22 16.57 1.84 -4.87
CA LEU A 22 16.57 2.28 -6.27
C LEU A 22 17.91 2.06 -6.96
N SER A 23 19.02 2.07 -6.23
CA SER A 23 20.38 1.98 -6.79
C SER A 23 20.75 0.57 -7.24
N GLU A 24 21.44 0.47 -8.40
CA GLU A 24 21.97 -0.79 -8.94
C GLU A 24 23.28 -1.22 -8.30
N SER A 25 24.07 -0.28 -7.78
CA SER A 25 25.41 -0.55 -7.29
C SER A 25 25.52 -0.38 -5.78
N PRO A 26 25.85 -1.46 -5.04
CA PRO A 26 26.15 -1.35 -3.62
C PRO A 26 27.41 -0.52 -3.33
N ALA A 27 28.28 -0.34 -4.32
CA ALA A 27 29.54 0.40 -4.17
C ALA A 27 29.38 1.93 -4.18
N LYS A 28 28.25 2.46 -4.61
CA LYS A 28 27.88 3.88 -4.51
C LYS A 28 26.88 4.19 -3.41
N SER A 29 26.57 3.23 -2.55
CA SER A 29 25.76 3.44 -1.36
C SER A 29 26.63 4.13 -0.30
N THR A 30 26.94 5.39 -0.56
CA THR A 30 27.42 6.27 0.49
C THR A 30 26.29 6.45 1.49
N ASP A 31 26.63 6.54 2.75
CA ASP A 31 25.76 6.88 3.89
C ASP A 31 25.10 8.27 3.73
N THR A 32 24.95 8.76 2.49
CA THR A 32 24.47 10.08 2.14
C THR A 32 22.99 10.07 1.84
N LEU A 33 22.31 11.04 2.43
CA LEU A 33 20.90 11.33 2.10
C LEU A 33 20.78 11.81 0.66
N PRO A 34 19.68 11.48 -0.04
CA PRO A 34 19.39 12.05 -1.35
C PRO A 34 19.38 13.58 -1.30
N TYR A 35 20.11 14.20 -2.20
CA TYR A 35 20.20 15.66 -2.27
C TYR A 35 19.12 16.24 -3.19
N PHE A 36 18.42 17.27 -2.70
CA PHE A 36 17.44 18.02 -3.45
C PHE A 36 17.93 19.46 -3.64
N SER A 37 18.16 19.89 -4.87
CA SER A 37 18.69 21.23 -5.18
C SER A 37 17.72 22.36 -4.89
N SER A 38 16.41 22.07 -4.93
CA SER A 38 15.38 23.06 -4.63
C SER A 38 14.69 22.74 -3.32
N PRO A 39 14.58 23.69 -2.38
CA PRO A 39 13.82 23.52 -1.16
C PRO A 39 12.30 23.49 -1.40
N VAL A 40 11.85 23.91 -2.59
CA VAL A 40 10.43 23.94 -2.96
C VAL A 40 10.25 23.26 -4.31
N ILE A 41 9.34 22.27 -4.35
CA ILE A 41 9.00 21.56 -5.58
C ILE A 41 7.59 22.01 -6.01
N HIS A 42 7.51 22.68 -7.16
CA HIS A 42 6.25 23.12 -7.75
C HIS A 42 5.68 22.05 -8.70
N ASP A 43 5.12 20.98 -8.15
CA ASP A 43 4.47 19.91 -8.91
C ASP A 43 3.10 19.59 -8.34
N LYS A 44 2.06 19.86 -9.13
CA LYS A 44 0.66 19.63 -8.73
C LYS A 44 0.34 18.14 -8.54
N GLN A 45 0.98 17.28 -9.33
CA GLN A 45 0.76 15.82 -9.24
C GLN A 45 1.41 15.25 -7.98
N LEU A 46 2.65 15.65 -7.70
CA LEU A 46 3.34 15.27 -6.46
C LEU A 46 2.56 15.76 -5.23
N ASN A 47 2.13 17.03 -5.23
CA ASN A 47 1.31 17.58 -4.14
C ASN A 47 0.04 16.75 -3.92
N HIS A 48 -0.70 16.44 -4.99
CA HIS A 48 -1.90 15.60 -4.89
C HIS A 48 -1.60 14.21 -4.30
N GLN A 49 -0.50 13.59 -4.73
CA GLN A 49 -0.07 12.27 -4.22
C GLN A 49 0.32 12.33 -2.74
N LEU A 50 1.07 13.34 -2.30
CA LEU A 50 1.48 13.49 -0.90
C LEU A 50 0.29 13.84 0.01
N VAL A 51 -0.64 14.69 -0.43
CA VAL A 51 -1.89 14.96 0.31
C VAL A 51 -2.74 13.69 0.46
N LYS A 52 -2.81 12.88 -0.60
CA LYS A 52 -3.52 11.60 -0.56
C LYS A 52 -2.85 10.62 0.39
N LEU A 53 -1.52 10.51 0.35
CA LEU A 53 -0.75 9.69 1.28
C LEU A 53 -1.02 10.12 2.73
N HIS A 54 -0.90 11.42 3.03
CA HIS A 54 -1.13 11.94 4.37
C HIS A 54 -2.53 11.62 4.90
N ARG A 55 -3.57 11.86 4.09
CA ARG A 55 -4.96 11.54 4.44
C ARG A 55 -5.19 10.04 4.66
N MET A 56 -4.45 9.20 3.96
CA MET A 56 -4.54 7.76 4.12
C MET A 56 -3.85 7.29 5.41
N LEU A 57 -2.77 7.95 5.82
CA LEU A 57 -2.04 7.60 7.05
C LEU A 57 -2.81 7.99 8.33
N GLU A 58 -3.61 9.07 8.28
CA GLU A 58 -4.40 9.56 9.43
C GLU A 58 -5.36 8.49 10.02
N PRO A 59 -6.20 7.77 9.22
CA PRO A 59 -7.19 6.83 9.75
C PRO A 59 -6.64 5.43 10.04
N SER A 60 -5.35 5.29 10.32
CA SER A 60 -4.73 4.02 10.70
C SER A 60 -5.12 2.78 9.86
N PRO A 61 -4.89 2.78 8.56
CA PRO A 61 -5.13 1.58 7.74
C PRO A 61 -4.20 0.43 8.16
N SER A 62 -4.35 -0.73 7.53
CA SER A 62 -3.49 -1.88 7.79
C SER A 62 -1.99 -1.54 7.62
N PRO A 63 -1.07 -2.17 8.38
CA PRO A 63 0.38 -1.93 8.26
C PRO A 63 0.85 -2.09 6.82
N LEU A 64 0.40 -3.13 6.12
CA LEU A 64 0.76 -3.36 4.73
C LEU A 64 0.38 -2.17 3.83
N GLU A 65 -0.79 -1.55 4.05
CA GLU A 65 -1.23 -0.39 3.28
C GLU A 65 -0.35 0.83 3.57
N ARG A 66 -0.10 1.14 4.86
CA ARG A 66 0.75 2.26 5.26
C ARG A 66 2.16 2.13 4.70
N GLU A 67 2.80 0.99 4.94
CA GLU A 67 4.18 0.74 4.51
C GLU A 67 4.31 0.74 2.98
N SER A 68 3.41 0.04 2.29
CA SER A 68 3.42 -0.02 0.81
C SER A 68 3.28 1.36 0.18
N CYS A 69 2.34 2.16 0.66
CA CYS A 69 2.12 3.48 0.11
C CYS A 69 3.26 4.42 0.47
N PHE A 70 3.78 4.35 1.70
CA PHE A 70 4.88 5.19 2.14
C PHE A 70 6.16 4.90 1.34
N VAL A 71 6.59 3.64 1.28
CA VAL A 71 7.78 3.20 0.51
C VAL A 71 7.65 3.60 -0.96
N TRP A 72 6.48 3.40 -1.55
CA TRP A 72 6.23 3.79 -2.94
C TRP A 72 6.38 5.29 -3.19
N HIS A 73 5.81 6.13 -2.31
CA HIS A 73 5.85 7.58 -2.49
C HIS A 73 7.26 8.15 -2.21
N MET A 74 7.98 7.61 -1.22
CA MET A 74 9.36 8.01 -0.95
C MET A 74 10.28 7.64 -2.13
N ALA A 75 10.13 6.45 -2.69
CA ALA A 75 10.89 6.04 -3.88
C ALA A 75 10.61 6.94 -5.09
N ASN A 76 9.34 7.29 -5.33
CA ASN A 76 8.98 8.21 -6.42
C ASN A 76 9.50 9.62 -6.19
N LEU A 77 9.51 10.12 -4.96
CA LEU A 77 10.09 11.41 -4.61
C LEU A 77 11.59 11.46 -4.92
N VAL A 78 12.34 10.45 -4.46
CA VAL A 78 13.79 10.35 -4.73
C VAL A 78 14.04 10.21 -6.24
N GLN A 79 13.34 9.32 -6.92
CA GLN A 79 13.54 9.08 -8.34
C GLN A 79 13.15 10.28 -9.22
N GLY A 80 12.14 11.05 -8.82
CA GLY A 80 11.66 12.20 -9.59
C GLY A 80 12.45 13.47 -9.36
N TYR A 81 12.94 13.72 -8.15
CA TYR A 81 13.38 15.06 -7.73
C TYR A 81 14.77 15.13 -7.08
N ALA A 82 15.38 14.01 -6.67
CA ALA A 82 16.75 14.04 -6.19
C ALA A 82 17.73 14.35 -7.33
N CYS A 83 18.81 15.10 -7.06
CA CYS A 83 19.82 15.42 -8.03
C CYS A 83 20.68 14.21 -8.40
N ASP A 84 20.99 13.38 -7.42
CA ASP A 84 21.76 12.16 -7.51
C ASP A 84 20.84 10.94 -7.79
N ARG A 85 19.95 11.08 -8.76
CA ARG A 85 18.94 10.06 -9.11
C ARG A 85 19.59 8.70 -9.29
N PRO A 86 19.24 7.71 -8.46
CA PRO A 86 19.72 6.36 -8.72
C PRO A 86 19.13 5.84 -10.03
N THR A 87 19.96 5.23 -10.86
CA THR A 87 19.51 4.56 -12.07
C THR A 87 18.52 3.45 -11.68
N ALA A 88 17.28 3.58 -12.16
CA ALA A 88 16.23 2.66 -11.77
C ALA A 88 16.59 1.23 -12.20
N LYS A 89 16.75 0.36 -11.23
CA LYS A 89 17.00 -1.05 -11.48
C LYS A 89 15.89 -1.65 -12.34
N SER A 90 16.29 -2.32 -13.43
CA SER A 90 15.37 -3.13 -14.22
C SER A 90 14.64 -4.11 -13.28
N ILE A 91 13.31 -4.06 -13.30
CA ILE A 91 12.53 -5.00 -12.47
C ILE A 91 12.69 -6.38 -13.10
N GLY A 92 13.48 -7.24 -12.47
CA GLY A 92 13.56 -8.64 -12.80
C GLY A 92 12.17 -9.29 -12.76
N GLN A 93 11.99 -10.37 -13.47
CA GLN A 93 10.81 -11.20 -13.26
C GLN A 93 11.06 -12.02 -11.99
N GLU A 94 10.17 -11.85 -11.01
CA GLU A 94 10.20 -12.56 -9.72
C GLU A 94 8.94 -13.46 -9.57
N PRO A 95 8.66 -14.36 -10.56
CA PRO A 95 7.37 -15.05 -10.61
C PRO A 95 7.16 -15.97 -9.41
N HIS A 96 8.22 -16.58 -8.89
CA HIS A 96 8.14 -17.43 -7.72
C HIS A 96 7.82 -16.62 -6.45
N ALA A 97 8.55 -15.52 -6.22
CA ALA A 97 8.32 -14.65 -5.06
C ALA A 97 6.91 -14.03 -5.09
N VAL A 98 6.47 -13.55 -6.25
CA VAL A 98 5.12 -12.98 -6.40
C VAL A 98 4.05 -14.04 -6.17
N ARG A 99 4.23 -15.27 -6.67
CA ARG A 99 3.29 -16.37 -6.42
C ARG A 99 3.22 -16.72 -4.94
N GLN A 100 4.35 -16.84 -4.25
CA GLN A 100 4.39 -17.11 -2.81
C GLN A 100 3.63 -16.02 -2.02
N VAL A 101 3.89 -14.73 -2.31
CA VAL A 101 3.17 -13.62 -1.67
C VAL A 101 1.69 -13.66 -1.99
N HIS A 102 1.31 -13.94 -3.22
CA HIS A 102 -0.08 -14.07 -3.63
C HIS A 102 -0.81 -15.18 -2.88
N GLU A 103 -0.21 -16.36 -2.76
CA GLU A 103 -0.75 -17.50 -2.00
C GLU A 103 -0.86 -17.17 -0.51
N TYR A 104 0.18 -16.56 0.07
CA TYR A 104 0.19 -16.13 1.47
C TYR A 104 -0.92 -15.13 1.78
N LEU A 105 -1.11 -14.10 0.96
CA LEU A 105 -2.18 -13.12 1.12
C LEU A 105 -3.59 -13.72 1.02
N ASN A 106 -3.77 -14.78 0.23
CA ASN A 106 -5.04 -15.51 0.16
C ASN A 106 -5.28 -16.39 1.38
N ALA A 107 -4.24 -17.00 1.94
CA ALA A 107 -4.35 -17.88 3.12
C ALA A 107 -4.50 -17.09 4.42
N HIS A 108 -3.80 -15.96 4.54
CA HIS A 108 -3.68 -15.14 5.75
C HIS A 108 -4.39 -13.78 5.65
N TYR A 109 -5.49 -13.71 4.89
CA TYR A 109 -6.15 -12.42 4.60
C TYR A 109 -6.68 -11.70 5.84
N SER A 110 -7.02 -12.42 6.91
CA SER A 110 -7.51 -11.84 8.17
C SER A 110 -6.38 -11.25 9.03
N ASP A 111 -5.14 -11.65 8.78
CA ASP A 111 -4.03 -11.33 9.64
C ASP A 111 -3.50 -9.91 9.42
N ASN A 112 -2.81 -9.40 10.44
CA ASN A 112 -2.22 -8.06 10.39
C ASN A 112 -0.84 -8.11 9.72
N ILE A 113 -0.82 -8.23 8.41
CA ILE A 113 0.37 -8.41 7.58
C ILE A 113 1.10 -7.09 7.34
N SER A 114 2.44 -7.09 7.40
CA SER A 114 3.29 -5.97 7.03
C SER A 114 4.00 -6.20 5.69
N LEU A 115 4.48 -5.11 5.07
CA LEU A 115 5.29 -5.21 3.85
C LEU A 115 6.64 -5.86 4.13
N ASN A 116 7.23 -5.57 5.28
CA ASN A 116 8.53 -6.11 5.68
C ASN A 116 8.45 -7.63 5.89
N GLU A 117 7.38 -8.17 6.48
CA GLU A 117 7.16 -9.62 6.59
C GLU A 117 7.13 -10.28 5.23
N LEU A 118 6.33 -9.74 4.30
CA LEU A 118 6.24 -10.28 2.94
C LEU A 118 7.59 -10.23 2.21
N ALA A 119 8.32 -9.13 2.36
CA ALA A 119 9.63 -8.94 1.73
C ALA A 119 10.67 -9.93 2.28
N THR A 120 10.69 -10.13 3.60
CA THR A 120 11.56 -11.08 4.28
C THR A 120 11.24 -12.53 3.86
N MET A 121 9.97 -12.89 3.82
CA MET A 121 9.51 -14.23 3.43
C MET A 121 10.04 -14.65 2.05
N VAL A 122 10.12 -13.71 1.11
CA VAL A 122 10.58 -13.99 -0.26
C VAL A 122 12.02 -13.52 -0.53
N ASN A 123 12.74 -13.10 0.50
CA ASN A 123 14.13 -12.58 0.42
C ASN A 123 14.29 -11.46 -0.62
N LEU A 124 13.34 -10.53 -0.66
CA LEU A 124 13.37 -9.34 -1.50
C LEU A 124 13.38 -8.06 -0.65
N LYS A 125 13.93 -6.99 -1.22
CA LYS A 125 13.73 -5.66 -0.63
C LYS A 125 12.28 -5.19 -0.82
N PRO A 126 11.68 -4.44 0.13
CA PRO A 126 10.29 -4.01 0.09
C PRO A 126 9.86 -3.33 -1.22
N LEU A 127 10.64 -2.38 -1.72
CA LEU A 127 10.33 -1.69 -2.98
C LEU A 127 10.39 -2.64 -4.19
N ARG A 128 11.36 -3.57 -4.20
CA ARG A 128 11.49 -4.57 -5.28
C ARG A 128 10.27 -5.49 -5.30
N LEU A 129 9.82 -5.94 -4.14
CA LEU A 129 8.59 -6.72 -4.02
C LEU A 129 7.38 -5.94 -4.53
N LEU A 130 7.19 -4.69 -4.09
CA LEU A 130 6.08 -3.84 -4.54
C LEU A 130 6.03 -3.72 -6.06
N ARG A 131 7.19 -3.45 -6.68
CA ARG A 131 7.30 -3.30 -8.13
C ARG A 131 7.03 -4.61 -8.87
N ALA A 132 7.64 -5.72 -8.42
CA ALA A 132 7.46 -7.03 -9.02
C ALA A 132 6.00 -7.51 -8.93
N PHE A 133 5.40 -7.39 -7.74
CA PHE A 133 4.02 -7.78 -7.51
C PHE A 133 3.05 -6.94 -8.37
N ARG A 134 3.22 -5.61 -8.37
CA ARG A 134 2.39 -4.72 -9.21
C ARG A 134 2.53 -5.02 -10.71
N LYS A 135 3.75 -5.33 -11.18
CA LYS A 135 4.01 -5.66 -12.59
C LYS A 135 3.29 -6.93 -13.02
N GLN A 136 3.24 -7.96 -12.15
CA GLN A 136 2.70 -9.28 -12.49
C GLN A 136 1.20 -9.41 -12.17
N VAL A 137 0.74 -8.80 -11.05
CA VAL A 137 -0.66 -8.91 -10.58
C VAL A 137 -1.51 -7.71 -11.03
N GLY A 138 -0.88 -6.61 -11.46
CA GLY A 138 -1.56 -5.37 -11.84
C GLY A 138 -1.92 -4.46 -10.67
N LEU A 139 -1.82 -4.96 -9.42
CA LEU A 139 -2.14 -4.25 -8.18
C LEU A 139 -0.99 -4.38 -7.18
N PRO A 140 -0.75 -3.39 -6.32
CA PRO A 140 0.19 -3.56 -5.20
C PRO A 140 -0.38 -4.52 -4.15
N PRO A 141 0.47 -5.17 -3.31
CA PRO A 141 0.05 -6.19 -2.34
C PRO A 141 -1.09 -5.77 -1.42
N HIS A 142 -1.06 -4.54 -0.89
CA HIS A 142 -2.12 -4.04 -0.01
C HIS A 142 -3.48 -3.91 -0.72
N ALA A 143 -3.49 -3.46 -1.96
CA ALA A 143 -4.72 -3.35 -2.73
C ALA A 143 -5.27 -4.74 -3.06
N TYR A 144 -4.39 -5.69 -3.41
CA TYR A 144 -4.77 -7.09 -3.61
C TYR A 144 -5.36 -7.70 -2.33
N LEU A 145 -4.72 -7.52 -1.18
CA LEU A 145 -5.25 -7.98 0.12
C LEU A 145 -6.64 -7.42 0.40
N ASN A 146 -6.86 -6.12 0.15
CA ASN A 146 -8.17 -5.52 0.32
C ASN A 146 -9.23 -6.10 -0.62
N HIS A 147 -8.86 -6.50 -1.86
CA HIS A 147 -9.76 -7.24 -2.75
C HIS A 147 -10.14 -8.61 -2.17
N VAL A 148 -9.18 -9.36 -1.63
CA VAL A 148 -9.43 -10.66 -0.98
C VAL A 148 -10.36 -10.48 0.21
N ARG A 149 -10.07 -9.53 1.10
CA ARG A 149 -10.87 -9.22 2.29
C ARG A 149 -12.31 -8.84 1.94
N VAL A 150 -12.51 -7.96 0.95
CA VAL A 150 -13.86 -7.57 0.50
C VAL A 150 -14.62 -8.77 -0.08
N ARG A 151 -13.96 -9.64 -0.83
CA ARG A 151 -14.58 -10.86 -1.35
C ARG A 151 -15.03 -11.78 -0.21
N GLN A 152 -14.23 -11.95 0.82
CA GLN A 152 -14.60 -12.74 2.01
C GLN A 152 -15.70 -12.06 2.82
N ALA A 153 -15.63 -10.75 3.04
CA ALA A 153 -16.69 -10.00 3.71
C ALA A 153 -18.03 -10.10 2.97
N LYS A 154 -18.01 -10.02 1.63
CA LYS A 154 -19.18 -10.25 0.80
C LYS A 154 -19.83 -11.63 1.07
N ARG A 155 -19.02 -12.67 1.20
CA ARG A 155 -19.48 -14.02 1.52
C ARG A 155 -20.11 -14.06 2.91
N ARG A 156 -19.44 -13.50 3.94
CA ARG A 156 -19.96 -13.44 5.32
C ARG A 156 -21.31 -12.71 5.40
N LEU A 157 -21.42 -11.57 4.71
CA LEU A 157 -22.68 -10.82 4.64
C LEU A 157 -23.81 -11.61 3.95
N PHE A 158 -23.48 -12.39 2.92
CA PHE A 158 -24.43 -13.30 2.28
C PHE A 158 -24.87 -14.43 3.21
N GLU A 159 -23.97 -14.97 4.02
CA GLU A 159 -24.25 -15.98 5.06
C GLU A 159 -25.07 -15.41 6.23
N GLY A 160 -25.25 -14.09 6.32
CA GLY A 160 -26.10 -13.42 7.31
C GLY A 160 -25.35 -12.83 8.50
N HIS A 161 -24.03 -12.84 8.50
CA HIS A 161 -23.21 -12.19 9.52
C HIS A 161 -23.48 -10.68 9.59
N SER A 162 -23.27 -10.10 10.77
CA SER A 162 -23.33 -8.64 10.93
C SER A 162 -22.20 -7.94 10.16
N ILE A 163 -22.38 -6.66 9.85
CA ILE A 163 -21.34 -5.88 9.15
C ILE A 163 -20.08 -5.74 10.01
N ILE A 164 -20.24 -5.68 11.34
CA ILE A 164 -19.15 -5.59 12.30
C ILE A 164 -18.37 -6.91 12.31
N ASP A 165 -19.05 -8.04 12.44
CA ASP A 165 -18.40 -9.35 12.45
C ASP A 165 -17.71 -9.63 11.11
N ALA A 166 -18.39 -9.34 9.99
CA ALA A 166 -17.80 -9.47 8.66
C ALA A 166 -16.54 -8.61 8.49
N ALA A 167 -16.48 -7.40 9.09
CA ALA A 167 -15.29 -6.57 9.07
C ALA A 167 -14.15 -7.21 9.86
N LEU A 168 -14.39 -7.57 11.12
CA LEU A 168 -13.36 -8.09 12.02
C LEU A 168 -12.82 -9.45 11.57
N GLU A 169 -13.70 -10.38 11.19
CA GLU A 169 -13.32 -11.72 10.72
C GLU A 169 -12.53 -11.69 9.40
N THR A 170 -12.67 -10.62 8.63
CA THR A 170 -11.93 -10.49 7.36
C THR A 170 -10.72 -9.56 7.43
N GLY A 171 -10.32 -9.15 8.66
CA GLY A 171 -9.10 -8.42 8.91
C GLY A 171 -9.18 -6.91 8.66
N PHE A 172 -10.39 -6.35 8.56
CA PHE A 172 -10.55 -4.89 8.62
C PHE A 172 -10.52 -4.42 10.07
N SER A 173 -9.93 -3.24 10.33
CA SER A 173 -9.83 -2.67 11.67
C SER A 173 -11.20 -2.34 12.28
N ASP A 174 -12.16 -1.97 11.44
CA ASP A 174 -13.49 -1.56 11.85
C ASP A 174 -14.47 -1.58 10.65
N GLN A 175 -15.74 -1.35 10.97
CA GLN A 175 -16.82 -1.27 9.98
C GLN A 175 -16.61 -0.15 8.95
N SER A 176 -16.05 0.99 9.34
CA SER A 176 -15.83 2.14 8.45
C SER A 176 -14.74 1.85 7.42
N HIS A 177 -13.71 1.11 7.85
CA HIS A 177 -12.64 0.63 6.96
C HIS A 177 -13.21 -0.35 5.91
N LEU A 178 -13.99 -1.37 6.34
CA LEU A 178 -14.70 -2.26 5.43
C LEU A 178 -15.61 -1.47 4.47
N HIS A 179 -16.42 -0.54 4.98
CA HIS A 179 -17.37 0.25 4.19
C HIS A 179 -16.68 0.98 3.03
N ARG A 180 -15.55 1.64 3.31
CA ARG A 180 -14.78 2.40 2.34
C ARG A 180 -14.29 1.50 1.19
N HIS A 181 -13.66 0.36 1.52
CA HIS A 181 -13.15 -0.57 0.51
C HIS A 181 -14.26 -1.32 -0.23
N PHE A 182 -15.29 -1.74 0.47
CA PHE A 182 -16.43 -2.43 -0.11
C PHE A 182 -17.17 -1.56 -1.13
N LYS A 183 -17.50 -0.31 -0.75
CA LYS A 183 -18.14 0.65 -1.68
C LYS A 183 -17.25 0.97 -2.87
N LYS A 184 -15.94 1.14 -2.64
CA LYS A 184 -14.97 1.42 -3.73
C LYS A 184 -14.90 0.29 -4.74
N LEU A 185 -14.96 -0.97 -4.30
CA LEU A 185 -14.78 -2.15 -5.16
C LEU A 185 -16.08 -2.66 -5.80
N LEU A 186 -17.19 -2.55 -5.09
CA LEU A 186 -18.49 -3.12 -5.51
C LEU A 186 -19.54 -2.07 -5.89
N GLY A 187 -19.25 -0.78 -5.69
CA GLY A 187 -20.17 0.32 -6.00
C GLY A 187 -21.30 0.52 -4.98
N VAL A 188 -21.55 -0.47 -4.10
CA VAL A 188 -22.60 -0.46 -3.08
C VAL A 188 -22.02 -0.57 -1.68
N THR A 189 -22.77 -0.15 -0.66
CA THR A 189 -22.33 -0.29 0.74
C THR A 189 -22.57 -1.70 1.25
N PRO A 190 -21.84 -2.16 2.30
CA PRO A 190 -22.11 -3.46 2.94
C PRO A 190 -23.56 -3.61 3.39
N GLY A 191 -24.17 -2.54 3.94
CA GLY A 191 -25.55 -2.56 4.38
C GLY A 191 -26.57 -2.67 3.24
N GLN A 192 -26.30 -2.00 2.11
CA GLN A 192 -27.15 -2.18 0.90
C GLN A 192 -27.05 -3.59 0.36
N TYR A 193 -25.84 -4.14 0.31
CA TYR A 193 -25.62 -5.51 -0.13
C TYR A 193 -26.33 -6.53 0.77
N ALA A 194 -26.16 -6.44 2.11
CA ALA A 194 -26.79 -7.34 3.06
C ALA A 194 -28.33 -7.31 2.99
N ARG A 195 -28.92 -6.11 2.81
CA ARG A 195 -30.39 -5.99 2.61
C ARG A 195 -30.86 -6.66 1.32
N GLY A 196 -30.13 -6.45 0.21
CA GLY A 196 -30.45 -7.13 -1.06
C GLY A 196 -30.41 -8.65 -0.97
N CYS A 197 -29.44 -9.21 -0.21
CA CYS A 197 -29.36 -10.66 0.01
C CYS A 197 -30.55 -11.21 0.82
N LYS A 198 -31.08 -10.45 1.79
CA LYS A 198 -32.26 -10.86 2.59
C LYS A 198 -33.56 -10.89 1.79
N GLN A 199 -33.67 -10.10 0.74
CA GLN A 199 -34.86 -10.06 -0.12
C GLN A 199 -34.88 -11.18 -1.15
N GLN A 200 -33.76 -11.89 -1.35
CA GLN A 200 -33.62 -12.99 -2.31
C GLN A 200 -33.68 -14.39 -1.63
N ARG A 201 -33.83 -14.44 -0.31
CA ARG A 201 -34.07 -15.66 0.48
C ARG A 201 -35.56 -15.80 0.84
#